data_ac187a18ef9dd91099147d655e0bd63b
#
_entry.id   ac187a18ef9dd91099147d655e0bd63b
#
_cell.length_a   1.000
_cell.length_b   1.000
_cell.length_c   1.000
_cell.angle_alpha   90.00
_cell.angle_beta   90.00
_cell.angle_gamma   90.00
#
_symmetry.space_group_name_H-M   'P 1'
#
loop_
_entity.id
_entity.type
_entity.pdbx_description
1 polymer ?
#
loop_
_entity_poly.entity_id
_entity_poly.type
_entity_poly.pdbx_seq_one_letter_code
_entity_poly.pdbx_strand_id
1 'polypeptide(L)'
;MKKVRYNAKMIKPMFKTASIAVLFVLFSTLAGCNKTAETPAVIVPPSATTKPPAIRVSPPNVNSGEPAIAGASDGSVFVAWVEHKKGKEANVFVQSFAGDGKPLSEPARVNPQPEQATAWRGDPPTIAVSSDNAVYVGWTARLETPGASTNDLYVSVSRDGGRSFNVSAKINDDPMPGPHGMHSLAVDKNGRVFVAWLDERYLKKESAPQEQATNPRSSLPEGFQYEKAQDTGNQKKHQHQHKEPNREVYFSMSSDGGKTFSANKRLAGDFCPCCKTSLHVASDNRVYVGWRQVLKDDYRHIAVTSSTDGGESFAPAVIVSDDRWQIVGCPVSGAALATNSENRLKVAWFTAGDAGVPGIYSAESADGGKTFSPRTLISDVAGAGTPVLLFDAAEGYRAIWSGRDENVLAGTIQSNAANTDVREIEGLYPVAAVAGGQLFASYIKLEGEKRSIWLSNISK
;
A
#
# COMPACT_ATOMS: atom_id res chain seq x y z
N MET A 1 -30.24 -16.32 -34.51
CA MET A 1 -31.55 -16.07 -33.86
C MET A 1 -32.11 -17.33 -33.29
N LYS A 2 -32.01 -17.54 -31.98
CA LYS A 2 -32.84 -18.50 -31.25
C LYS A 2 -33.01 -17.94 -29.83
N LYS A 3 -34.21 -17.50 -29.53
CA LYS A 3 -34.68 -17.05 -28.21
C LYS A 3 -34.88 -18.27 -27.32
N VAL A 4 -34.27 -18.32 -26.15
CA VAL A 4 -34.59 -19.26 -25.08
C VAL A 4 -35.40 -18.51 -24.03
N ARG A 5 -36.64 -19.00 -23.79
CA ARG A 5 -37.58 -18.48 -22.77
C ARG A 5 -37.28 -19.25 -21.47
N TYR A 6 -37.10 -18.55 -20.37
CA TYR A 6 -37.11 -19.12 -19.04
C TYR A 6 -38.54 -19.06 -18.44
N ASN A 7 -39.03 -20.21 -18.01
CA ASN A 7 -40.26 -20.36 -17.26
C ASN A 7 -40.00 -20.23 -15.76
N ALA A 8 -40.63 -19.25 -15.14
CA ALA A 8 -40.70 -19.11 -13.69
C ALA A 8 -41.83 -19.98 -13.13
N LYS A 9 -41.50 -20.94 -12.25
CA LYS A 9 -42.48 -21.63 -11.42
C LYS A 9 -42.53 -21.00 -10.04
N MET A 10 -43.64 -20.40 -9.72
CA MET A 10 -44.03 -19.94 -8.38
C MET A 10 -44.36 -21.15 -7.49
N ILE A 11 -43.78 -21.20 -6.29
CA ILE A 11 -44.18 -22.10 -5.22
C ILE A 11 -44.90 -21.28 -4.15
N LYS A 12 -46.16 -21.62 -3.88
CA LYS A 12 -46.99 -21.04 -2.82
C LYS A 12 -46.67 -21.66 -1.45
N PRO A 13 -46.73 -20.92 -0.35
CA PRO A 13 -46.61 -21.47 1.00
C PRO A 13 -47.93 -22.04 1.48
N MET A 14 -47.87 -23.25 2.06
CA MET A 14 -48.99 -23.86 2.81
C MET A 14 -48.88 -23.51 4.29
N PHE A 15 -49.88 -22.81 4.78
CA PHE A 15 -50.17 -22.68 6.21
C PHE A 15 -50.87 -23.95 6.73
N LYS A 16 -50.39 -24.48 7.85
CA LYS A 16 -51.16 -25.40 8.71
C LYS A 16 -51.22 -24.86 10.12
N THR A 17 -52.40 -24.50 10.50
CA THR A 17 -52.90 -24.22 11.85
C THR A 17 -53.07 -25.53 12.62
N ALA A 18 -52.68 -25.59 13.89
CA ALA A 18 -53.27 -26.52 14.86
C ALA A 18 -53.26 -25.86 16.25
N SER A 19 -54.42 -25.93 16.86
CA SER A 19 -54.82 -25.31 18.13
C SER A 19 -54.72 -26.29 19.29
N ILE A 20 -54.63 -25.72 20.51
CA ILE A 20 -55.21 -26.13 21.81
C ILE A 20 -54.49 -27.23 22.61
N ALA A 21 -54.04 -26.90 23.81
CA ALA A 21 -54.68 -27.34 25.05
C ALA A 21 -54.04 -26.67 26.29
N VAL A 22 -54.93 -26.10 27.11
CA VAL A 22 -54.71 -25.53 28.44
C VAL A 22 -54.62 -26.67 29.45
N LEU A 23 -53.68 -26.64 30.37
CA LEU A 23 -53.82 -27.30 31.69
C LEU A 23 -53.13 -26.50 32.77
N PHE A 24 -53.91 -26.06 33.74
CA PHE A 24 -53.54 -25.47 35.03
C PHE A 24 -53.03 -26.56 36.00
N VAL A 25 -51.95 -26.36 36.68
CA VAL A 25 -51.76 -26.83 38.07
C VAL A 25 -50.85 -25.89 38.85
N LEU A 26 -51.22 -25.65 40.09
CA LEU A 26 -50.79 -24.68 41.10
C LEU A 26 -49.51 -25.03 41.84
N PHE A 27 -48.88 -23.94 42.33
CA PHE A 27 -48.10 -23.75 43.56
C PHE A 27 -46.80 -24.49 43.80
N SER A 28 -45.70 -23.72 43.94
CA SER A 28 -45.09 -23.46 45.24
C SER A 28 -43.94 -22.47 45.12
N THR A 29 -43.90 -21.61 46.08
CA THR A 29 -42.93 -20.55 46.42
C THR A 29 -41.51 -21.04 46.58
N LEU A 30 -40.48 -20.26 46.14
CA LEU A 30 -39.43 -19.72 47.02
C LEU A 30 -38.34 -18.98 46.21
N ALA A 31 -37.96 -17.84 46.78
CA ALA A 31 -36.69 -17.17 46.79
C ALA A 31 -36.17 -16.51 45.49
N GLY A 32 -36.09 -15.22 45.58
CA GLY A 32 -35.60 -14.23 44.65
C GLY A 32 -34.20 -14.41 44.11
N CYS A 33 -34.13 -14.11 42.83
CA CYS A 33 -32.95 -13.49 42.21
C CYS A 33 -33.48 -12.42 41.28
N ASN A 34 -33.29 -11.16 41.63
CA ASN A 34 -33.48 -10.03 40.74
C ASN A 34 -32.51 -10.17 39.58
N LYS A 35 -32.98 -10.72 38.48
CA LYS A 35 -32.36 -10.47 37.16
C LYS A 35 -33.03 -9.22 36.63
N THR A 36 -32.33 -8.10 36.70
CA THR A 36 -32.61 -6.91 35.88
C THR A 36 -32.68 -7.36 34.44
N ALA A 37 -33.84 -7.20 33.80
CA ALA A 37 -34.01 -7.39 32.39
C ALA A 37 -33.09 -6.37 31.67
N GLU A 38 -32.02 -6.84 31.05
CA GLU A 38 -31.23 -6.02 30.14
C GLU A 38 -32.16 -5.65 28.97
N THR A 39 -32.47 -4.37 28.90
CA THR A 39 -33.13 -3.78 27.73
C THR A 39 -32.23 -4.08 26.51
N PRO A 40 -32.74 -4.65 25.42
CA PRO A 40 -31.92 -4.87 24.24
C PRO A 40 -31.32 -3.54 23.80
N ALA A 41 -30.00 -3.51 23.67
CA ALA A 41 -29.29 -2.34 23.19
C ALA A 41 -29.90 -1.95 21.83
N VAL A 42 -30.45 -0.75 21.78
CA VAL A 42 -30.90 -0.14 20.52
C VAL A 42 -29.65 0.01 19.67
N ILE A 43 -29.52 -0.80 18.62
CA ILE A 43 -28.52 -0.61 17.57
C ILE A 43 -28.89 0.72 16.91
N VAL A 44 -28.26 1.80 17.37
CA VAL A 44 -28.33 3.10 16.69
C VAL A 44 -27.61 2.87 15.35
N PRO A 45 -28.27 3.04 14.20
CA PRO A 45 -27.57 2.98 12.92
C PRO A 45 -26.45 4.00 12.96
N PRO A 46 -25.28 3.70 12.38
CA PRO A 46 -24.16 4.63 12.37
C PRO A 46 -24.68 5.96 11.83
N SER A 47 -24.47 7.03 12.59
CA SER A 47 -24.80 8.39 12.22
C SER A 47 -24.24 8.61 10.81
N ALA A 48 -25.04 9.16 9.91
CA ALA A 48 -24.61 9.47 8.54
C ALA A 48 -23.34 10.32 8.62
N THR A 49 -22.18 9.67 8.47
CA THR A 49 -20.88 10.33 8.47
C THR A 49 -20.87 11.21 7.23
N THR A 50 -20.89 12.52 7.41
CA THR A 50 -20.69 13.47 6.31
C THR A 50 -19.35 13.12 5.67
N LYS A 51 -19.38 12.73 4.38
CA LYS A 51 -18.14 12.43 3.64
C LYS A 51 -17.19 13.62 3.78
N PRO A 52 -15.91 13.42 4.14
CA PRO A 52 -14.98 14.54 4.23
C PRO A 52 -14.91 15.25 2.89
N PRO A 53 -14.82 16.60 2.87
CA PRO A 53 -14.75 17.34 1.63
C PRO A 53 -13.51 16.91 0.85
N ALA A 54 -13.70 16.44 -0.38
CA ALA A 54 -12.65 16.02 -1.27
C ALA A 54 -12.25 17.15 -2.19
N ILE A 55 -10.95 17.36 -2.38
CA ILE A 55 -10.35 18.37 -3.23
C ILE A 55 -9.70 17.67 -4.41
N ARG A 56 -10.00 18.13 -5.62
CA ARG A 56 -9.32 17.67 -6.81
C ARG A 56 -7.91 18.26 -6.84
N VAL A 57 -6.90 17.39 -6.97
CA VAL A 57 -5.48 17.77 -7.04
C VAL A 57 -5.04 17.87 -8.51
N SER A 58 -5.26 16.83 -9.30
CA SER A 58 -4.80 16.82 -10.70
C SER A 58 -5.65 17.70 -11.60
N PRO A 59 -5.08 18.26 -12.69
CA PRO A 59 -5.82 19.08 -13.65
C PRO A 59 -7.00 18.31 -14.26
N PRO A 60 -8.11 19.00 -14.59
CA PRO A 60 -9.23 18.37 -15.30
C PRO A 60 -8.79 17.89 -16.68
N ASN A 61 -9.39 16.80 -17.15
CA ASN A 61 -9.14 16.21 -18.46
C ASN A 61 -7.75 15.60 -18.70
N VAL A 62 -6.88 15.57 -17.70
CA VAL A 62 -5.59 14.87 -17.74
C VAL A 62 -5.74 13.50 -17.07
N ASN A 63 -5.20 12.45 -17.69
CA ASN A 63 -5.18 11.13 -17.09
C ASN A 63 -4.04 11.09 -16.04
N SER A 64 -4.40 11.10 -14.77
CA SER A 64 -3.47 11.21 -13.63
C SER A 64 -3.64 10.03 -12.69
N GLY A 65 -2.53 9.44 -12.26
CA GLY A 65 -2.52 8.25 -11.40
C GLY A 65 -1.36 8.25 -10.41
N GLU A 66 -1.20 7.13 -9.73
CA GLU A 66 -0.08 6.81 -8.87
C GLU A 66 0.22 7.91 -7.81
N PRO A 67 -0.74 8.25 -6.92
CA PRO A 67 -0.52 9.29 -5.93
C PRO A 67 0.53 8.89 -4.89
N ALA A 68 1.27 9.89 -4.40
CA ALA A 68 2.06 9.82 -3.18
C ALA A 68 1.80 11.07 -2.35
N ILE A 69 1.95 10.99 -1.03
CA ILE A 69 1.64 12.10 -0.12
C ILE A 69 2.67 12.18 1.01
N ALA A 70 3.01 13.37 1.43
CA ALA A 70 3.78 13.64 2.64
C ALA A 70 3.23 14.86 3.36
N GLY A 71 3.29 14.82 4.68
CA GLY A 71 2.95 15.97 5.54
C GLY A 71 4.20 16.65 6.06
N ALA A 72 4.15 17.96 6.20
CA ALA A 72 5.18 18.76 6.84
C ALA A 72 4.79 19.11 8.27
N SER A 73 5.78 19.50 9.07
CA SER A 73 5.58 19.90 10.46
C SER A 73 4.78 21.20 10.64
N ASP A 74 4.79 22.06 9.63
CA ASP A 74 4.00 23.30 9.60
C ASP A 74 2.52 23.07 9.23
N GLY A 75 2.11 21.82 9.01
CA GLY A 75 0.75 21.44 8.65
C GLY A 75 0.47 21.46 7.15
N SER A 76 1.45 21.79 6.32
CA SER A 76 1.29 21.67 4.88
C SER A 76 1.35 20.21 4.41
N VAL A 77 0.65 19.94 3.30
CA VAL A 77 0.54 18.63 2.68
C VAL A 77 1.06 18.69 1.25
N PHE A 78 1.89 17.76 0.89
CA PHE A 78 2.44 17.63 -0.46
C PHE A 78 1.89 16.38 -1.12
N VAL A 79 1.30 16.52 -2.29
CA VAL A 79 0.81 15.42 -3.10
C VAL A 79 1.62 15.34 -4.38
N ALA A 80 2.19 14.16 -4.64
CA ALA A 80 2.84 13.83 -5.90
C ALA A 80 1.93 12.89 -6.72
N TRP A 81 2.00 12.98 -8.05
CA TRP A 81 1.26 12.10 -8.95
C TRP A 81 1.95 11.98 -10.30
N VAL A 82 1.52 11.01 -11.09
CA VAL A 82 1.96 10.81 -12.47
C VAL A 82 0.89 11.30 -13.44
N GLU A 83 1.26 12.16 -14.38
CA GLU A 83 0.46 12.49 -15.55
C GLU A 83 0.87 11.60 -16.71
N HIS A 84 -0.07 10.76 -17.16
CA HIS A 84 0.12 9.84 -18.26
C HIS A 84 -0.07 10.55 -19.60
N LYS A 85 0.87 10.35 -20.51
CA LYS A 85 0.80 10.78 -21.88
C LYS A 85 0.46 9.60 -22.80
N LYS A 86 0.48 9.79 -24.09
CA LYS A 86 0.30 8.69 -25.05
C LYS A 86 1.48 7.71 -24.94
N GLY A 87 1.16 6.42 -25.01
CA GLY A 87 2.18 5.37 -24.92
C GLY A 87 2.68 5.15 -23.49
N LYS A 88 4.00 5.21 -23.30
CA LYS A 88 4.67 4.99 -22.02
C LYS A 88 5.23 6.29 -21.39
N GLU A 89 4.99 7.40 -22.02
CA GLU A 89 5.50 8.71 -21.61
C GLU A 89 4.71 9.24 -20.42
N ALA A 90 5.41 9.83 -19.46
CA ALA A 90 4.81 10.39 -18.27
C ALA A 90 5.63 11.51 -17.65
N ASN A 91 4.97 12.31 -16.85
CA ASN A 91 5.60 13.29 -15.99
C ASN A 91 5.17 13.08 -14.54
N VAL A 92 6.07 13.31 -13.61
CA VAL A 92 5.75 13.40 -12.17
C VAL A 92 5.55 14.85 -11.82
N PHE A 93 4.46 15.14 -11.11
CA PHE A 93 4.14 16.48 -10.56
C PHE A 93 4.01 16.44 -9.06
N VAL A 94 4.23 17.60 -8.44
CA VAL A 94 3.97 17.84 -7.02
C VAL A 94 3.17 19.14 -6.87
N GLN A 95 2.24 19.16 -5.92
CA GLN A 95 1.56 20.36 -5.46
C GLN A 95 1.44 20.36 -3.95
N SER A 96 1.58 21.54 -3.33
CA SER A 96 1.42 21.72 -1.89
C SER A 96 0.07 22.34 -1.54
N PHE A 97 -0.47 21.95 -0.38
CA PHE A 97 -1.75 22.37 0.15
C PHE A 97 -1.62 22.75 1.63
N ALA A 98 -2.40 23.72 2.06
CA ALA A 98 -2.58 24.02 3.48
C ALA A 98 -3.45 22.95 4.16
N GLY A 99 -3.45 22.91 5.49
CA GLY A 99 -4.27 21.99 6.27
C GLY A 99 -5.79 22.12 6.04
N ASP A 100 -6.26 23.25 5.53
CA ASP A 100 -7.65 23.46 5.10
C ASP A 100 -7.90 23.05 3.63
N GLY A 101 -6.88 22.52 2.96
CA GLY A 101 -6.93 22.02 1.59
C GLY A 101 -6.73 23.06 0.51
N LYS A 102 -6.47 24.32 0.85
CA LYS A 102 -6.16 25.33 -0.16
C LYS A 102 -4.81 25.09 -0.80
N PRO A 103 -4.68 25.18 -2.13
CA PRO A 103 -3.38 25.13 -2.79
C PRO A 103 -2.44 26.22 -2.28
N LEU A 104 -1.20 25.85 -1.97
CA LEU A 104 -0.11 26.76 -1.60
C LEU A 104 0.85 27.01 -2.77
N SER A 105 0.76 26.19 -3.81
CA SER A 105 1.56 26.31 -5.03
C SER A 105 0.74 25.88 -6.25
N GLU A 106 1.21 26.27 -7.44
CA GLU A 106 0.85 25.59 -8.68
C GLU A 106 1.54 24.21 -8.76
N PRO A 107 1.04 23.27 -9.56
CA PRO A 107 1.72 22.00 -9.81
C PRO A 107 3.10 22.21 -10.44
N ALA A 108 4.14 21.67 -9.81
CA ALA A 108 5.51 21.72 -10.30
C ALA A 108 5.94 20.34 -10.86
N ARG A 109 6.55 20.33 -12.06
CA ARG A 109 7.10 19.11 -12.61
C ARG A 109 8.40 18.72 -11.90
N VAL A 110 8.51 17.43 -11.54
CA VAL A 110 9.63 16.87 -10.79
C VAL A 110 10.77 16.42 -11.71
N ASN A 111 10.43 15.70 -12.78
CA ASN A 111 11.42 15.20 -13.73
C ASN A 111 11.95 16.34 -14.60
N PRO A 112 13.30 16.50 -14.75
CA PRO A 112 13.92 17.63 -15.44
C PRO A 112 13.51 17.73 -16.91
N GLN A 113 13.46 16.59 -17.62
CA GLN A 113 13.06 16.52 -19.00
C GLN A 113 11.60 16.14 -19.13
N PRO A 114 10.81 16.78 -20.00
CA PRO A 114 9.44 16.36 -20.29
C PRO A 114 9.36 14.88 -20.68
N GLU A 115 8.32 14.20 -20.18
CA GLU A 115 7.97 12.83 -20.59
C GLU A 115 9.01 11.74 -20.26
N GLN A 116 9.99 12.08 -19.42
CA GLN A 116 11.08 11.20 -19.04
C GLN A 116 10.67 10.13 -18.02
N ALA A 117 9.66 10.39 -17.20
CA ALA A 117 9.25 9.47 -16.13
C ALA A 117 8.58 8.20 -16.67
N THR A 118 8.66 7.14 -15.90
CA THR A 118 7.87 5.93 -16.16
C THR A 118 6.46 6.07 -15.57
N ALA A 119 5.50 5.40 -16.20
CA ALA A 119 4.11 5.36 -15.76
C ALA A 119 3.71 3.91 -15.55
N TRP A 120 3.84 3.44 -14.32
CA TRP A 120 3.38 2.12 -13.95
C TRP A 120 2.83 2.09 -12.53
N ARG A 121 1.59 1.61 -12.39
CA ARG A 121 0.85 1.56 -11.14
C ARG A 121 1.60 0.85 -10.00
N GLY A 122 2.40 -0.18 -10.30
CA GLY A 122 3.15 -0.92 -9.31
C GLY A 122 4.34 -0.16 -8.74
N ASP A 123 4.78 0.92 -9.41
CA ASP A 123 5.92 1.74 -9.01
C ASP A 123 5.55 3.23 -8.98
N PRO A 124 4.65 3.65 -8.07
CA PRO A 124 4.29 5.05 -7.90
C PRO A 124 5.51 5.87 -7.44
N PRO A 125 5.55 7.18 -7.70
CA PRO A 125 6.54 8.05 -7.09
C PRO A 125 6.49 7.94 -5.56
N THR A 126 7.56 8.34 -4.92
CA THR A 126 7.63 8.44 -3.45
C THR A 126 7.95 9.87 -3.07
N ILE A 127 7.43 10.32 -1.93
CA ILE A 127 7.64 11.68 -1.45
C ILE A 127 7.93 11.68 0.05
N ALA A 128 8.89 12.49 0.47
CA ALA A 128 9.17 12.75 1.87
C ALA A 128 9.51 14.24 2.06
N VAL A 129 9.25 14.75 3.26
CA VAL A 129 9.54 16.14 3.63
C VAL A 129 10.42 16.14 4.86
N SER A 130 11.53 16.87 4.83
CA SER A 130 12.42 17.03 5.96
C SER A 130 11.91 18.09 6.95
N SER A 131 12.52 18.14 8.13
CA SER A 131 12.17 19.10 9.17
C SER A 131 12.38 20.57 8.77
N ASP A 132 13.23 20.84 7.79
CA ASP A 132 13.46 22.16 7.17
C ASP A 132 12.58 22.40 5.93
N ASN A 133 11.53 21.60 5.74
CA ASN A 133 10.55 21.68 4.66
C ASN A 133 11.14 21.47 3.25
N ALA A 134 12.31 20.81 3.13
CA ALA A 134 12.75 20.35 1.83
C ALA A 134 11.94 19.14 1.39
N VAL A 135 11.52 19.14 0.12
CA VAL A 135 10.68 18.08 -0.47
C VAL A 135 11.54 17.19 -1.36
N TYR A 136 11.52 15.91 -1.07
CA TYR A 136 12.24 14.87 -1.80
C TYR A 136 11.25 13.98 -2.52
N VAL A 137 11.48 13.75 -3.82
CA VAL A 137 10.61 12.90 -4.64
C VAL A 137 11.46 11.85 -5.34
N GLY A 138 11.19 10.57 -5.02
CA GLY A 138 11.74 9.43 -5.74
C GLY A 138 10.89 9.10 -6.96
N TRP A 139 11.52 8.85 -8.10
CA TRP A 139 10.85 8.51 -9.34
C TRP A 139 11.77 7.75 -10.29
N THR A 140 11.20 7.01 -11.24
CA THR A 140 11.96 6.24 -12.22
C THR A 140 11.90 6.88 -13.59
N ALA A 141 13.06 6.96 -14.25
CA ALA A 141 13.22 7.46 -15.62
C ALA A 141 13.38 6.29 -16.58
N ARG A 142 12.61 6.28 -17.65
CA ARG A 142 12.75 5.29 -18.71
C ARG A 142 14.05 5.53 -19.49
N LEU A 143 14.79 4.47 -19.76
CA LEU A 143 15.89 4.46 -20.67
C LEU A 143 15.44 3.90 -22.02
N GLU A 144 15.85 4.55 -23.09
CA GLU A 144 15.60 4.06 -24.45
C GLU A 144 16.68 3.01 -24.81
N THR A 145 16.45 1.79 -24.34
CA THR A 145 17.28 0.64 -24.66
C THR A 145 16.51 -0.29 -25.60
N PRO A 146 16.96 -0.51 -26.83
CA PRO A 146 16.25 -1.39 -27.76
C PRO A 146 16.02 -2.79 -27.16
N GLY A 147 14.76 -3.23 -27.15
CA GLY A 147 14.38 -4.58 -26.73
C GLY A 147 14.39 -4.85 -25.21
N ALA A 148 14.64 -3.85 -24.37
CA ALA A 148 14.61 -3.99 -22.93
C ALA A 148 13.74 -2.92 -22.26
N SER A 149 13.01 -3.31 -21.18
CA SER A 149 12.38 -2.37 -20.26
C SER A 149 13.42 -1.99 -19.21
N THR A 150 14.15 -0.92 -19.42
CA THR A 150 15.18 -0.43 -18.50
C THR A 150 14.82 0.95 -18.00
N ASN A 151 15.15 1.23 -16.77
CA ASN A 151 14.92 2.53 -16.14
C ASN A 151 15.95 2.79 -15.06
N ASP A 152 16.28 4.05 -14.85
CA ASP A 152 17.08 4.51 -13.73
C ASP A 152 16.16 5.08 -12.64
N LEU A 153 16.60 4.94 -11.39
CA LEU A 153 15.97 5.52 -10.22
C LEU A 153 16.62 6.87 -9.88
N TYR A 154 15.78 7.88 -9.66
CA TYR A 154 16.19 9.24 -9.31
C TYR A 154 15.50 9.71 -8.02
N VAL A 155 16.19 10.63 -7.32
CA VAL A 155 15.57 11.50 -6.31
C VAL A 155 15.74 12.94 -6.74
N SER A 156 14.65 13.67 -6.84
CA SER A 156 14.64 15.12 -7.08
C SER A 156 14.33 15.87 -5.80
N VAL A 157 14.93 17.04 -5.65
CA VAL A 157 14.83 17.85 -4.42
C VAL A 157 14.32 19.25 -4.72
N SER A 158 13.33 19.70 -3.95
CA SER A 158 12.86 21.07 -3.88
C SER A 158 13.25 21.69 -2.53
N ARG A 159 13.74 22.93 -2.55
CA ARG A 159 14.08 23.73 -1.36
C ARG A 159 13.18 24.96 -1.19
N ASP A 160 12.15 25.05 -2.02
CA ASP A 160 11.23 26.20 -2.08
C ASP A 160 9.76 25.82 -1.82
N GLY A 161 9.54 24.74 -1.07
CA GLY A 161 8.20 24.26 -0.73
C GLY A 161 7.49 23.57 -1.89
N GLY A 162 8.22 22.83 -2.72
CA GLY A 162 7.67 22.06 -3.83
C GLY A 162 7.38 22.88 -5.10
N ARG A 163 7.83 24.14 -5.16
CA ARG A 163 7.56 25.03 -6.30
C ARG A 163 8.50 24.77 -7.49
N SER A 164 9.71 24.28 -7.22
CA SER A 164 10.66 23.89 -8.26
C SER A 164 11.53 22.72 -7.82
N PHE A 165 11.99 21.92 -8.80
CA PHE A 165 12.88 20.78 -8.62
C PHE A 165 14.09 20.91 -9.53
N ASN A 166 15.18 21.50 -9.00
CA ASN A 166 16.37 21.87 -9.78
C ASN A 166 17.53 20.87 -9.61
N VAL A 167 17.42 19.94 -8.68
CA VAL A 167 18.43 18.93 -8.38
C VAL A 167 17.79 17.55 -8.52
N SER A 168 18.37 16.71 -9.36
CA SER A 168 17.98 15.29 -9.48
C SER A 168 19.24 14.44 -9.45
N ALA A 169 19.33 13.54 -8.48
CA ALA A 169 20.44 12.61 -8.37
C ALA A 169 19.99 11.22 -8.82
N LYS A 170 20.79 10.57 -9.67
CA LYS A 170 20.63 9.16 -9.99
C LYS A 170 21.08 8.32 -8.78
N ILE A 171 20.29 7.30 -8.43
CA ILE A 171 20.49 6.48 -7.23
C ILE A 171 21.23 5.18 -7.52
N ASN A 172 20.80 4.46 -8.56
CA ASN A 172 21.46 3.22 -8.96
C ASN A 172 22.82 3.54 -9.59
N ASP A 173 23.84 2.78 -9.17
CA ASP A 173 25.26 2.99 -9.55
C ASP A 173 25.79 1.94 -10.55
N ASP A 174 24.94 1.04 -11.00
CA ASP A 174 25.31 0.01 -11.97
C ASP A 174 25.72 0.60 -13.31
N PRO A 175 26.75 0.02 -13.95
CA PRO A 175 27.27 0.53 -15.22
C PRO A 175 26.41 0.10 -16.44
N MET A 176 25.57 -0.90 -16.27
CA MET A 176 24.76 -1.48 -17.35
C MET A 176 23.28 -1.15 -17.15
N PRO A 177 22.56 -0.78 -18.21
CA PRO A 177 21.11 -0.55 -18.10
C PRO A 177 20.37 -1.78 -17.57
N GLY A 178 19.59 -1.60 -16.50
CA GLY A 178 18.75 -2.61 -15.89
C GLY A 178 17.40 -2.05 -15.44
N PRO A 179 16.45 -2.90 -15.06
CA PRO A 179 15.24 -2.43 -14.39
C PRO A 179 15.51 -2.07 -12.94
N HIS A 180 15.09 -0.88 -12.54
CA HIS A 180 15.13 -0.39 -11.17
C HIS A 180 13.77 0.19 -10.82
N GLY A 181 13.26 -0.07 -9.61
CA GLY A 181 11.95 0.45 -9.23
C GLY A 181 11.42 -0.15 -7.94
N MET A 182 10.11 -0.13 -7.75
CA MET A 182 9.46 -0.58 -6.52
C MET A 182 10.07 0.07 -5.28
N HIS A 183 10.45 1.34 -5.41
CA HIS A 183 11.28 2.05 -4.45
C HIS A 183 10.47 2.62 -3.29
N SER A 184 11.15 2.86 -2.19
CA SER A 184 10.70 3.60 -1.02
C SER A 184 11.71 4.66 -0.63
N LEU A 185 11.23 5.75 -0.04
CA LEU A 185 12.00 6.92 0.33
C LEU A 185 11.63 7.36 1.75
N ALA A 186 12.61 7.72 2.55
CA ALA A 186 12.40 8.37 3.84
C ALA A 186 13.49 9.41 4.11
N VAL A 187 13.18 10.35 4.99
CA VAL A 187 14.12 11.37 5.46
C VAL A 187 14.08 11.37 6.99
N ASP A 188 15.27 11.40 7.62
CA ASP A 188 15.33 11.51 9.06
C ASP A 188 15.33 12.96 9.55
N LYS A 189 15.28 13.15 10.86
CA LYS A 189 15.31 14.47 11.51
C LYS A 189 16.62 15.25 11.26
N ASN A 190 17.69 14.58 10.81
CA ASN A 190 18.98 15.21 10.50
C ASN A 190 19.10 15.56 9.01
N GLY A 191 18.05 15.35 8.21
CA GLY A 191 18.04 15.62 6.78
C GLY A 191 18.76 14.56 5.94
N ARG A 192 19.09 13.38 6.52
CA ARG A 192 19.60 12.26 5.73
C ARG A 192 18.46 11.62 4.94
N VAL A 193 18.73 11.33 3.68
CA VAL A 193 17.77 10.74 2.75
C VAL A 193 18.10 9.27 2.54
N PHE A 194 17.11 8.41 2.65
CA PHE A 194 17.25 6.97 2.52
C PHE A 194 16.37 6.45 1.39
N VAL A 195 16.91 5.56 0.56
CA VAL A 195 16.18 4.94 -0.55
C VAL A 195 16.43 3.44 -0.53
N ALA A 196 15.36 2.66 -0.67
CA ALA A 196 15.44 1.22 -0.91
C ALA A 196 14.63 0.87 -2.15
N TRP A 197 15.07 -0.09 -2.96
CA TRP A 197 14.44 -0.42 -4.23
C TRP A 197 14.66 -1.87 -4.65
N LEU A 198 13.84 -2.32 -5.60
CA LEU A 198 14.08 -3.51 -6.39
C LEU A 198 15.11 -3.21 -7.46
N ASP A 199 16.11 -4.07 -7.56
CA ASP A 199 17.18 -4.00 -8.52
C ASP A 199 17.32 -5.31 -9.30
N GLU A 200 17.32 -5.21 -10.61
CA GLU A 200 17.46 -6.36 -11.50
C GLU A 200 18.77 -6.31 -12.31
N ARG A 201 19.81 -5.61 -11.81
CA ARG A 201 21.11 -5.46 -12.50
C ARG A 201 21.81 -6.80 -12.82
N TYR A 202 21.58 -7.81 -12.02
CA TYR A 202 22.12 -9.16 -12.20
C TYR A 202 21.11 -10.17 -12.71
N LEU A 203 19.96 -9.70 -13.21
CA LEU A 203 18.96 -10.58 -13.80
C LEU A 203 19.58 -11.27 -15.03
N LYS A 204 19.88 -12.55 -14.91
CA LYS A 204 20.29 -13.35 -16.06
C LYS A 204 19.09 -13.48 -16.98
N LYS A 205 19.20 -12.91 -18.18
CA LYS A 205 18.28 -13.24 -19.27
C LYS A 205 18.49 -14.73 -19.57
N GLU A 206 17.67 -15.60 -19.02
CA GLU A 206 17.57 -16.94 -19.58
C GLU A 206 17.16 -16.76 -21.04
N SER A 207 17.91 -17.37 -21.94
CA SER A 207 17.53 -17.44 -23.34
C SER A 207 16.18 -18.14 -23.41
N ALA A 208 15.11 -17.36 -23.46
CA ALA A 208 13.76 -17.87 -23.56
C ALA A 208 13.67 -18.74 -24.83
N PRO A 209 13.06 -19.92 -24.78
CA PRO A 209 12.54 -20.54 -25.97
C PRO A 209 11.62 -19.51 -26.63
N GLN A 210 11.81 -19.25 -27.92
CA GLN A 210 10.95 -18.37 -28.71
C GLN A 210 9.55 -18.98 -28.81
N GLU A 211 8.77 -18.93 -27.75
CA GLU A 211 7.32 -18.94 -27.84
C GLU A 211 6.88 -17.49 -27.86
N GLN A 212 6.25 -17.11 -28.94
CA GLN A 212 5.63 -15.80 -29.13
C GLN A 212 4.61 -15.60 -28.01
N ALA A 213 5.07 -15.07 -26.88
CA ALA A 213 4.18 -14.54 -25.87
C ALA A 213 3.49 -13.32 -26.48
N THR A 214 2.28 -13.54 -26.98
CA THR A 214 1.33 -12.45 -27.24
C THR A 214 1.18 -11.69 -25.93
N ASN A 215 1.69 -10.49 -25.94
CA ASN A 215 1.81 -9.60 -24.81
C ASN A 215 0.42 -9.17 -24.29
N PRO A 216 -0.08 -9.66 -23.14
CA PRO A 216 -1.29 -9.12 -22.55
C PRO A 216 -0.91 -7.92 -21.68
N ARG A 217 -0.42 -6.87 -22.31
CA ARG A 217 0.06 -5.65 -21.63
C ARG A 217 -0.97 -4.54 -21.57
N SER A 218 -2.22 -4.80 -21.79
CA SER A 218 -3.20 -3.71 -21.83
C SER A 218 -4.43 -3.89 -20.97
N SER A 219 -4.49 -4.88 -20.10
CA SER A 219 -5.58 -4.93 -19.12
C SER A 219 -5.21 -5.89 -18.00
N LEU A 220 -4.82 -5.36 -16.84
CA LEU A 220 -5.31 -6.02 -15.66
C LEU A 220 -6.84 -5.89 -15.77
N PRO A 221 -7.61 -6.97 -15.61
CA PRO A 221 -9.06 -6.87 -15.63
C PRO A 221 -9.49 -5.83 -14.62
N GLU A 222 -10.33 -4.89 -15.04
CA GLU A 222 -11.13 -4.10 -14.14
C GLU A 222 -11.85 -5.09 -13.21
N GLY A 223 -11.66 -4.91 -11.90
CA GLY A 223 -12.22 -5.80 -10.91
C GLY A 223 -11.52 -7.16 -10.86
N PHE A 224 -10.39 -7.24 -10.14
CA PHE A 224 -9.83 -8.53 -9.75
C PHE A 224 -10.80 -9.19 -8.78
N GLN A 225 -11.85 -9.86 -9.33
CA GLN A 225 -12.71 -10.75 -8.57
C GLN A 225 -11.90 -12.01 -8.28
N TYR A 226 -11.69 -12.28 -7.01
CA TYR A 226 -11.14 -13.51 -6.53
C TYR A 226 -12.20 -14.61 -6.73
N GLU A 227 -12.20 -15.24 -7.90
CA GLU A 227 -12.94 -16.51 -8.06
C GLU A 227 -12.29 -17.56 -7.17
N LYS A 228 -13.03 -17.98 -6.17
CA LYS A 228 -12.71 -19.15 -5.37
C LYS A 228 -12.54 -20.31 -6.34
N ALA A 229 -11.31 -20.81 -6.50
CA ALA A 229 -11.04 -21.98 -7.30
C ALA A 229 -11.96 -23.11 -6.80
N GLN A 230 -12.96 -23.46 -7.57
CA GLN A 230 -13.74 -24.66 -7.34
C GLN A 230 -12.80 -25.84 -7.57
N ASP A 231 -12.60 -26.63 -6.54
CA ASP A 231 -11.86 -27.87 -6.56
C ASP A 231 -12.56 -28.86 -7.51
N THR A 232 -12.23 -28.80 -8.79
CA THR A 232 -12.55 -29.84 -9.75
C THR A 232 -11.37 -30.80 -9.76
N GLY A 233 -11.45 -31.85 -8.93
CA GLY A 233 -10.47 -32.92 -8.83
C GLY A 233 -10.12 -33.52 -10.18
N ASN A 234 -9.10 -33.01 -10.80
CA ASN A 234 -8.18 -33.66 -11.75
C ASN A 234 -7.23 -32.61 -12.40
N GLN A 235 -6.47 -31.87 -11.62
CA GLN A 235 -5.37 -31.09 -12.16
C GLN A 235 -4.07 -31.88 -11.97
N LYS A 236 -3.52 -32.35 -13.09
CA LYS A 236 -2.10 -32.73 -13.15
C LYS A 236 -1.30 -31.57 -12.59
N LYS A 237 -0.57 -31.80 -11.48
CA LYS A 237 0.37 -30.87 -10.90
C LYS A 237 1.41 -30.50 -11.98
N HIS A 238 1.15 -29.46 -12.73
CA HIS A 238 2.21 -28.75 -13.46
C HIS A 238 3.02 -28.04 -12.38
N GLN A 239 4.14 -28.62 -12.01
CA GLN A 239 5.18 -27.96 -11.22
C GLN A 239 5.77 -26.86 -12.12
N HIS A 240 5.13 -25.70 -12.18
CA HIS A 240 5.78 -24.49 -12.61
C HIS A 240 6.68 -24.06 -11.46
N GLN A 241 7.94 -24.49 -11.50
CA GLN A 241 8.99 -23.87 -10.71
C GLN A 241 9.22 -22.47 -11.29
N HIS A 242 8.44 -21.49 -10.86
CA HIS A 242 8.79 -20.09 -11.05
C HIS A 242 9.98 -19.80 -10.14
N LYS A 243 11.20 -20.03 -10.65
CA LYS A 243 12.38 -19.38 -10.11
C LYS A 243 12.26 -17.92 -10.45
N GLU A 244 11.92 -17.09 -9.46
CA GLU A 244 12.06 -15.65 -9.60
C GLU A 244 13.56 -15.37 -9.78
N PRO A 245 14.02 -14.94 -10.97
CA PRO A 245 15.44 -14.82 -11.20
C PRO A 245 15.99 -13.61 -10.45
N ASN A 246 16.99 -13.81 -9.61
CA ASN A 246 17.94 -12.85 -9.03
C ASN A 246 17.49 -11.40 -8.92
N ARG A 247 16.28 -11.18 -8.41
CA ARG A 247 15.79 -9.86 -8.04
C ARG A 247 16.27 -9.54 -6.64
N GLU A 248 16.84 -8.37 -6.46
CA GLU A 248 17.56 -8.01 -5.26
C GLU A 248 16.99 -6.74 -4.65
N VAL A 249 17.08 -6.61 -3.33
CA VAL A 249 16.79 -5.37 -2.62
C VAL A 249 18.08 -4.62 -2.42
N TYR A 250 18.13 -3.39 -2.91
CA TYR A 250 19.23 -2.46 -2.72
C TYR A 250 18.83 -1.28 -1.85
N PHE A 251 19.84 -0.63 -1.32
CA PHE A 251 19.70 0.53 -0.46
C PHE A 251 20.84 1.53 -0.75
N SER A 252 20.54 2.80 -0.61
CA SER A 252 21.51 3.89 -0.62
C SER A 252 21.03 5.04 0.24
N MET A 253 21.95 5.88 0.69
CA MET A 253 21.64 7.05 1.51
C MET A 253 22.43 8.28 1.08
N SER A 254 21.86 9.44 1.38
CA SER A 254 22.50 10.74 1.22
C SER A 254 22.61 11.45 2.57
N SER A 255 23.78 12.03 2.85
CA SER A 255 24.03 12.87 4.02
C SER A 255 24.16 14.36 3.68
N ASP A 256 24.04 14.72 2.40
CA ASP A 256 24.23 16.08 1.88
C ASP A 256 22.92 16.70 1.34
N GLY A 257 21.78 16.16 1.81
CA GLY A 257 20.45 16.62 1.45
C GLY A 257 20.02 16.23 0.03
N GLY A 258 20.40 15.04 -0.42
CA GLY A 258 19.96 14.46 -1.69
C GLY A 258 20.78 14.89 -2.91
N LYS A 259 21.96 15.51 -2.71
CA LYS A 259 22.84 15.90 -3.82
C LYS A 259 23.64 14.72 -4.34
N THR A 260 24.18 13.90 -3.43
CA THR A 260 24.92 12.67 -3.74
C THR A 260 24.43 11.53 -2.86
N PHE A 261 24.59 10.30 -3.34
CA PHE A 261 24.18 9.08 -2.65
C PHE A 261 25.39 8.14 -2.48
N SER A 262 25.37 7.36 -1.39
CA SER A 262 26.40 6.36 -1.11
C SER A 262 26.39 5.26 -2.17
N ALA A 263 27.51 4.50 -2.27
CA ALA A 263 27.56 3.27 -3.06
C ALA A 263 26.40 2.36 -2.69
N ASN A 264 25.81 1.73 -3.69
CA ASN A 264 24.63 0.89 -3.52
C ASN A 264 24.94 -0.36 -2.69
N LYS A 265 24.12 -0.61 -1.69
CA LYS A 265 24.27 -1.70 -0.74
C LYS A 265 23.19 -2.74 -0.98
N ARG A 266 23.59 -3.98 -1.29
CA ARG A 266 22.67 -5.10 -1.43
C ARG A 266 22.19 -5.55 -0.04
N LEU A 267 20.87 -5.61 0.16
CA LEU A 267 20.27 -6.06 1.42
C LEU A 267 19.79 -7.51 1.35
N ALA A 268 19.20 -7.92 0.24
CA ALA A 268 18.64 -9.27 0.09
C ALA A 268 18.55 -9.68 -1.38
N GLY A 269 18.37 -10.99 -1.62
CA GLY A 269 17.96 -11.58 -2.90
C GLY A 269 16.55 -12.12 -2.85
N ASP A 270 16.08 -12.71 -3.96
CA ASP A 270 14.79 -13.37 -4.10
C ASP A 270 13.60 -12.47 -3.71
N PHE A 271 13.64 -11.23 -4.15
CA PHE A 271 12.59 -10.24 -3.94
C PHE A 271 11.40 -10.49 -4.88
N CYS A 272 10.17 -10.29 -4.38
CA CYS A 272 8.96 -10.39 -5.19
C CYS A 272 8.92 -9.25 -6.23
N PRO A 273 8.84 -9.56 -7.55
CA PRO A 273 9.15 -8.60 -8.63
C PRO A 273 8.21 -7.41 -8.76
N CYS A 274 7.08 -7.45 -8.11
CA CYS A 274 6.02 -6.46 -8.29
C CYS A 274 5.52 -5.84 -6.98
N CYS A 275 6.22 -6.11 -5.88
CA CYS A 275 5.84 -5.58 -4.59
C CYS A 275 6.81 -4.47 -4.20
N LYS A 276 6.27 -3.30 -3.86
CA LYS A 276 7.06 -2.16 -3.44
C LYS A 276 7.82 -2.47 -2.15
N THR A 277 9.06 -2.00 -2.04
CA THR A 277 9.77 -1.92 -0.76
C THR A 277 9.07 -0.94 0.17
N SER A 278 9.32 -1.04 1.45
CA SER A 278 8.93 -0.03 2.44
C SER A 278 10.14 0.38 3.27
N LEU A 279 10.22 1.65 3.60
CA LEU A 279 11.29 2.24 4.37
C LEU A 279 10.68 3.14 5.45
N HIS A 280 11.16 2.97 6.68
CA HIS A 280 10.72 3.79 7.81
C HIS A 280 11.93 4.14 8.68
N VAL A 281 11.99 5.38 9.13
CA VAL A 281 12.99 5.85 10.09
C VAL A 281 12.29 6.19 11.40
N ALA A 282 12.67 5.49 12.45
CA ALA A 282 12.14 5.69 13.79
C ALA A 282 12.73 6.93 14.47
N SER A 283 12.11 7.38 15.56
CA SER A 283 12.55 8.56 16.30
C SER A 283 13.93 8.39 16.95
N ASP A 284 14.36 7.15 17.21
CA ASP A 284 15.70 6.77 17.67
C ASP A 284 16.75 6.69 16.54
N ASN A 285 16.40 7.09 15.32
CA ASN A 285 17.17 7.00 14.09
C ASN A 285 17.44 5.58 13.56
N ARG A 286 16.75 4.56 14.06
CA ARG A 286 16.78 3.24 13.48
C ARG A 286 16.10 3.25 12.12
N VAL A 287 16.76 2.68 11.12
CA VAL A 287 16.24 2.55 9.76
C VAL A 287 15.69 1.15 9.59
N TYR A 288 14.44 1.03 9.16
CA TYR A 288 13.81 -0.24 8.83
C TYR A 288 13.55 -0.32 7.34
N VAL A 289 13.85 -1.47 6.73
CA VAL A 289 13.50 -1.77 5.34
C VAL A 289 12.69 -3.06 5.32
N GLY A 290 11.54 -3.02 4.66
CA GLY A 290 10.64 -4.15 4.50
C GLY A 290 10.40 -4.47 3.03
N TRP A 291 10.17 -5.73 2.73
CA TRP A 291 9.83 -6.21 1.38
C TRP A 291 9.07 -7.54 1.42
N ARG A 292 8.53 -7.92 0.27
CA ARG A 292 7.95 -9.26 0.11
C ARG A 292 9.01 -10.20 -0.42
N GLN A 293 9.45 -11.12 0.42
CA GLN A 293 10.45 -12.15 0.15
C GLN A 293 9.81 -13.35 -0.54
N VAL A 294 10.44 -13.86 -1.57
CA VAL A 294 10.13 -15.17 -2.15
C VAL A 294 10.98 -16.22 -1.45
N LEU A 295 10.34 -17.21 -0.88
CA LEU A 295 10.97 -18.34 -0.20
C LEU A 295 10.90 -19.60 -1.05
N LYS A 296 11.50 -20.68 -0.54
CA LYS A 296 11.38 -22.01 -1.14
C LYS A 296 9.90 -22.35 -1.39
N ASP A 297 9.64 -23.08 -2.46
CA ASP A 297 8.29 -23.50 -2.90
C ASP A 297 7.36 -22.30 -3.22
N ASP A 298 7.96 -21.15 -3.58
CA ASP A 298 7.26 -19.92 -4.02
C ASP A 298 6.36 -19.28 -2.94
N TYR A 299 6.66 -19.53 -1.67
CA TYR A 299 5.99 -18.82 -0.57
C TYR A 299 6.39 -17.33 -0.55
N ARG A 300 5.41 -16.45 -0.34
CA ARG A 300 5.56 -14.99 -0.38
C ARG A 300 5.28 -14.38 0.99
N HIS A 301 6.35 -14.14 1.77
CA HIS A 301 6.24 -13.59 3.11
C HIS A 301 6.80 -12.17 3.18
N ILE A 302 6.40 -11.40 4.20
CA ILE A 302 7.02 -10.13 4.48
C ILE A 302 8.29 -10.36 5.29
N ALA A 303 9.39 -9.78 4.82
CA ALA A 303 10.67 -9.71 5.51
C ALA A 303 10.97 -8.27 5.92
N VAL A 304 11.64 -8.09 7.05
CA VAL A 304 12.10 -6.80 7.56
C VAL A 304 13.54 -6.91 8.02
N THR A 305 14.36 -5.91 7.72
CA THR A 305 15.67 -5.70 8.31
C THR A 305 15.75 -4.33 8.98
N SER A 306 16.74 -4.14 9.84
CA SER A 306 16.97 -2.85 10.49
C SER A 306 18.46 -2.50 10.60
N SER A 307 18.73 -1.20 10.60
CA SER A 307 20.02 -0.59 10.86
C SER A 307 19.94 0.30 12.10
N THR A 308 20.97 0.26 12.94
CA THR A 308 21.11 1.13 14.13
C THR A 308 22.19 2.18 13.96
N ASP A 309 22.93 2.15 12.84
CA ASP A 309 24.08 3.03 12.52
C ASP A 309 23.77 3.98 11.36
N GLY A 310 22.47 4.22 11.11
CA GLY A 310 22.02 5.14 10.07
C GLY A 310 22.15 4.61 8.64
N GLY A 311 22.07 3.29 8.46
CA GLY A 311 22.11 2.66 7.15
C GLY A 311 23.51 2.18 6.72
N GLU A 312 24.52 2.31 7.59
CA GLU A 312 25.86 1.82 7.27
C GLU A 312 25.92 0.28 7.27
N SER A 313 25.23 -0.36 8.21
CA SER A 313 25.04 -1.80 8.23
C SER A 313 23.62 -2.20 8.57
N PHE A 314 23.22 -3.40 8.17
CA PHE A 314 21.90 -3.95 8.43
C PHE A 314 21.98 -5.32 9.10
N ALA A 315 21.10 -5.55 10.05
CA ALA A 315 20.93 -6.86 10.67
C ALA A 315 20.39 -7.88 9.64
N PRO A 316 20.55 -9.19 9.88
CA PRO A 316 19.88 -10.21 9.07
C PRO A 316 18.37 -9.96 9.01
N ALA A 317 17.76 -10.14 7.83
CA ALA A 317 16.34 -9.98 7.66
C ALA A 317 15.56 -11.05 8.41
N VAL A 318 14.41 -10.66 8.96
CA VAL A 318 13.47 -11.52 9.71
C VAL A 318 12.16 -11.61 8.99
N ILE A 319 11.61 -12.81 8.85
CA ILE A 319 10.26 -13.05 8.34
C ILE A 319 9.26 -12.65 9.43
N VAL A 320 8.33 -11.76 9.08
CA VAL A 320 7.35 -11.18 10.02
C VAL A 320 6.31 -12.20 10.44
N SER A 321 5.84 -13.03 9.49
CA SER A 321 4.79 -14.04 9.74
C SER A 321 4.88 -15.14 8.69
N ASP A 322 4.63 -16.39 9.12
CA ASP A 322 4.42 -17.52 8.21
C ASP A 322 2.98 -17.51 7.70
N ASP A 323 2.76 -16.78 6.61
CA ASP A 323 1.43 -16.62 6.00
C ASP A 323 1.04 -17.83 5.13
N ARG A 324 2.00 -18.65 4.73
CA ARG A 324 1.83 -19.76 3.79
C ARG A 324 1.16 -19.37 2.48
N TRP A 325 1.50 -18.17 2.00
CA TRP A 325 0.92 -17.62 0.79
C TRP A 325 1.73 -17.98 -0.44
N GLN A 326 1.18 -18.83 -1.26
CA GLN A 326 1.64 -19.14 -2.62
C GLN A 326 0.72 -18.43 -3.62
N ILE A 327 1.28 -17.75 -4.59
CA ILE A 327 0.51 -17.04 -5.61
C ILE A 327 1.17 -17.20 -6.98
N VAL A 328 0.36 -17.62 -7.96
CA VAL A 328 0.72 -17.57 -9.37
C VAL A 328 0.27 -16.20 -9.89
N GLY A 329 1.21 -15.26 -10.00
CA GLY A 329 0.93 -13.89 -10.43
C GLY A 329 1.58 -12.83 -9.56
N CYS A 330 1.12 -11.60 -9.75
CA CYS A 330 1.70 -10.40 -9.16
C CYS A 330 0.70 -9.75 -8.18
N PRO A 331 0.89 -9.83 -6.87
CA PRO A 331 -0.05 -9.25 -5.91
C PRO A 331 0.00 -7.72 -5.86
N VAL A 332 1.07 -7.08 -6.34
CA VAL A 332 1.33 -5.63 -6.22
C VAL A 332 1.05 -5.15 -4.78
N SER A 333 1.54 -5.90 -3.81
CA SER A 333 1.22 -5.71 -2.40
C SER A 333 2.48 -5.81 -1.55
N GLY A 334 3.05 -4.66 -1.20
CA GLY A 334 4.14 -4.54 -0.24
C GLY A 334 3.64 -4.55 1.21
N ALA A 335 4.55 -4.24 2.13
CA ALA A 335 4.23 -3.98 3.53
C ALA A 335 4.24 -2.48 3.82
N ALA A 336 3.62 -2.08 4.92
CA ALA A 336 3.75 -0.76 5.53
C ALA A 336 4.42 -0.88 6.89
N LEU A 337 5.28 0.08 7.23
CA LEU A 337 6.05 0.12 8.47
C LEU A 337 5.77 1.43 9.20
N ALA A 338 5.55 1.37 10.50
CA ALA A 338 5.50 2.55 11.36
C ALA A 338 5.99 2.20 12.77
N THR A 339 6.55 3.18 13.48
CA THR A 339 6.87 3.03 14.91
C THR A 339 6.02 3.97 15.75
N ASN A 340 5.70 3.55 16.97
CA ASN A 340 5.08 4.42 17.97
C ASN A 340 6.13 5.27 18.70
N SER A 341 5.69 6.07 19.67
CA SER A 341 6.56 6.92 20.51
C SER A 341 7.59 6.13 21.35
N GLU A 342 7.37 4.85 21.58
CA GLU A 342 8.28 3.94 22.28
C GLU A 342 9.22 3.19 21.31
N ASN A 343 9.23 3.57 20.03
CA ASN A 343 9.96 2.89 18.95
C ASN A 343 9.58 1.42 18.75
N ARG A 344 8.38 0.99 19.16
CA ARG A 344 7.84 -0.31 18.79
C ARG A 344 7.44 -0.29 17.33
N LEU A 345 7.99 -1.22 16.57
CA LEU A 345 7.70 -1.35 15.14
C LEU A 345 6.38 -2.10 14.94
N LYS A 346 5.47 -1.54 14.17
CA LYS A 346 4.32 -2.26 13.63
C LYS A 346 4.48 -2.40 12.11
N VAL A 347 4.15 -3.59 11.63
CA VAL A 347 4.14 -3.94 10.20
C VAL A 347 2.72 -4.29 9.82
N ALA A 348 2.23 -3.76 8.70
CA ALA A 348 0.92 -4.13 8.14
C ALA A 348 1.08 -4.59 6.69
N TRP A 349 0.33 -5.63 6.29
CA TRP A 349 0.41 -6.19 4.94
C TRP A 349 -0.86 -6.94 4.55
N PHE A 350 -1.10 -7.05 3.26
CA PHE A 350 -2.12 -7.96 2.73
C PHE A 350 -1.55 -9.35 2.52
N THR A 351 -2.31 -10.38 2.90
CA THR A 351 -2.03 -11.78 2.56
C THR A 351 -3.31 -12.54 2.25
N ALA A 352 -3.21 -13.54 1.40
CA ALA A 352 -4.27 -14.49 1.09
C ALA A 352 -3.78 -15.94 1.23
N GLY A 353 -2.79 -16.15 2.09
CA GLY A 353 -2.23 -17.48 2.35
C GLY A 353 -3.14 -18.38 3.19
N ASP A 354 -2.89 -19.68 3.13
CA ASP A 354 -3.69 -20.73 3.77
C ASP A 354 -3.71 -20.66 5.31
N ALA A 355 -2.81 -19.88 5.91
CA ALA A 355 -2.76 -19.70 7.35
C ALA A 355 -3.87 -18.81 7.92
N GLY A 356 -4.81 -18.33 7.09
CA GLY A 356 -5.94 -17.49 7.52
C GLY A 356 -6.84 -17.07 6.36
N VAL A 357 -7.73 -16.11 6.64
CA VAL A 357 -8.58 -15.52 5.60
C VAL A 357 -7.81 -14.46 4.80
N PRO A 358 -8.13 -14.24 3.51
CA PRO A 358 -7.58 -13.12 2.76
C PRO A 358 -7.91 -11.78 3.44
N GLY A 359 -6.89 -10.95 3.67
CA GLY A 359 -7.10 -9.68 4.35
C GLY A 359 -5.83 -8.92 4.68
N ILE A 360 -6.00 -7.77 5.33
CA ILE A 360 -4.91 -7.00 5.91
C ILE A 360 -4.62 -7.52 7.32
N TYR A 361 -3.36 -7.80 7.58
CA TYR A 361 -2.84 -8.22 8.87
C TYR A 361 -1.80 -7.25 9.41
N SER A 362 -1.54 -7.30 10.70
CA SER A 362 -0.41 -6.62 11.32
C SER A 362 0.29 -7.51 12.34
N ALA A 363 1.57 -7.22 12.58
CA ALA A 363 2.36 -7.75 13.69
C ALA A 363 3.23 -6.63 14.27
N GLU A 364 3.66 -6.80 15.51
CA GLU A 364 4.44 -5.82 16.25
C GLU A 364 5.77 -6.42 16.74
N SER A 365 6.82 -5.61 16.72
CA SER A 365 8.12 -5.92 17.30
C SER A 365 8.46 -4.89 18.39
N ALA A 366 8.84 -5.37 19.56
CA ALA A 366 9.31 -4.54 20.69
C ALA A 366 10.85 -4.50 20.80
N ASP A 367 11.56 -5.26 19.97
CA ASP A 367 13.01 -5.49 20.07
C ASP A 367 13.80 -4.98 18.85
N GLY A 368 13.17 -4.05 18.08
CA GLY A 368 13.80 -3.42 16.93
C GLY A 368 13.78 -4.28 15.66
N GLY A 369 12.77 -5.11 15.49
CA GLY A 369 12.57 -5.93 14.30
C GLY A 369 13.25 -7.31 14.37
N LYS A 370 13.74 -7.73 15.53
CA LYS A 370 14.39 -9.04 15.71
C LYS A 370 13.39 -10.17 15.86
N THR A 371 12.25 -9.89 16.52
CA THR A 371 11.13 -10.82 16.67
C THR A 371 9.81 -10.10 16.49
N PHE A 372 8.77 -10.82 16.10
CA PHE A 372 7.43 -10.29 15.89
C PHE A 372 6.38 -11.05 16.68
N SER A 373 5.35 -10.36 17.14
CA SER A 373 4.16 -10.98 17.71
C SER A 373 3.44 -11.85 16.68
N PRO A 374 2.58 -12.79 17.10
CA PRO A 374 1.62 -13.40 16.20
C PRO A 374 0.83 -12.32 15.45
N ARG A 375 0.55 -12.59 14.16
CA ARG A 375 -0.20 -11.63 13.34
C ARG A 375 -1.64 -11.49 13.82
N THR A 376 -2.18 -10.27 13.69
CA THR A 376 -3.58 -9.95 14.00
C THR A 376 -4.28 -9.47 12.72
N LEU A 377 -5.48 -9.97 12.45
CA LEU A 377 -6.31 -9.52 11.33
C LEU A 377 -6.82 -8.10 11.59
N ILE A 378 -6.59 -7.19 10.64
CA ILE A 378 -7.14 -5.83 10.66
C ILE A 378 -8.47 -5.78 9.90
N SER A 379 -8.52 -6.39 8.71
CA SER A 379 -9.70 -6.36 7.85
C SER A 379 -9.71 -7.54 6.89
N ASP A 380 -10.83 -8.24 6.82
CA ASP A 380 -11.13 -9.32 5.86
C ASP A 380 -11.89 -8.82 4.63
N VAL A 381 -12.31 -7.55 4.61
CA VAL A 381 -12.95 -6.92 3.44
C VAL A 381 -11.96 -6.13 2.58
N ALA A 382 -10.67 -6.19 2.90
CA ALA A 382 -9.63 -5.53 2.12
C ALA A 382 -9.47 -6.16 0.73
N GLY A 383 -9.24 -5.32 -0.27
CA GLY A 383 -8.68 -5.69 -1.56
C GLY A 383 -7.18 -5.92 -1.48
N ALA A 384 -6.62 -6.64 -2.46
CA ALA A 384 -5.17 -6.78 -2.58
C ALA A 384 -4.53 -5.40 -2.85
N GLY A 385 -3.44 -5.10 -2.14
CA GLY A 385 -2.72 -3.84 -2.27
C GLY A 385 -1.77 -3.62 -1.10
N THR A 386 -0.93 -2.61 -1.21
CA THR A 386 -0.09 -2.17 -0.11
C THR A 386 -0.92 -1.27 0.81
N PRO A 387 -1.12 -1.63 2.09
CA PRO A 387 -1.78 -0.73 3.03
C PRO A 387 -0.89 0.47 3.35
N VAL A 388 -1.47 1.54 3.86
CA VAL A 388 -0.74 2.61 4.54
C VAL A 388 -0.83 2.37 6.04
N LEU A 389 0.27 2.56 6.75
CA LEU A 389 0.33 2.48 8.20
C LEU A 389 1.01 3.74 8.73
N LEU A 390 0.36 4.41 9.66
CA LEU A 390 0.84 5.63 10.31
C LEU A 390 0.67 5.50 11.82
N PHE A 391 1.48 6.23 12.57
CA PHE A 391 1.28 6.40 14.01
C PHE A 391 0.91 7.85 14.31
N ASP A 392 -0.18 8.03 15.01
CA ASP A 392 -0.62 9.30 15.57
C ASP A 392 -0.52 9.24 17.10
N ALA A 393 0.11 10.25 17.73
CA ALA A 393 0.35 10.24 19.18
C ALA A 393 -0.95 10.29 20.00
N ALA A 394 -2.01 10.89 19.46
CA ALA A 394 -3.31 11.01 20.14
C ALA A 394 -4.21 9.80 19.91
N GLU A 395 -4.15 9.20 18.70
CA GLU A 395 -5.09 8.16 18.28
C GLU A 395 -4.47 6.76 18.11
N GLY A 396 -3.13 6.65 18.18
CA GLY A 396 -2.40 5.39 18.00
C GLY A 396 -2.14 5.05 16.54
N TYR A 397 -2.04 3.77 16.22
CA TYR A 397 -1.80 3.34 14.84
C TYR A 397 -3.06 3.47 13.98
N ARG A 398 -2.89 4.07 12.81
CA ARG A 398 -3.92 4.21 11.79
C ARG A 398 -3.52 3.42 10.55
N ALA A 399 -4.47 2.68 10.00
CA ALA A 399 -4.29 2.00 8.72
C ALA A 399 -5.29 2.50 7.69
N ILE A 400 -4.82 2.65 6.46
CA ILE A 400 -5.66 2.97 5.29
C ILE A 400 -5.39 1.91 4.23
N TRP A 401 -6.44 1.39 3.62
CA TRP A 401 -6.33 0.32 2.62
C TRP A 401 -7.44 0.41 1.57
N SER A 402 -7.23 -0.26 0.45
CA SER A 402 -8.29 -0.44 -0.56
C SER A 402 -9.28 -1.49 -0.11
N GLY A 403 -10.56 -1.20 -0.16
CA GLY A 403 -11.62 -2.18 -0.02
C GLY A 403 -11.82 -3.02 -1.29
N ARG A 404 -12.70 -4.01 -1.24
CA ARG A 404 -13.03 -4.87 -2.40
C ARG A 404 -13.91 -4.14 -3.42
N ASP A 405 -14.71 -3.18 -2.98
CA ASP A 405 -15.74 -2.50 -3.77
C ASP A 405 -15.27 -1.11 -4.25
N GLU A 406 -14.00 -1.00 -4.67
CA GLU A 406 -13.43 0.26 -5.21
C GLU A 406 -13.55 1.44 -4.24
N ASN A 407 -13.43 1.19 -2.95
CA ASN A 407 -13.44 2.18 -1.90
C ASN A 407 -12.11 2.24 -1.13
N VAL A 408 -11.90 3.32 -0.43
CA VAL A 408 -10.81 3.51 0.52
C VAL A 408 -11.36 3.33 1.92
N LEU A 409 -10.74 2.48 2.70
CA LEU A 409 -11.10 2.22 4.09
C LEU A 409 -9.99 2.74 5.00
N ALA A 410 -10.36 3.46 6.03
CA ALA A 410 -9.44 4.00 7.03
C ALA A 410 -9.92 3.61 8.43
N GLY A 411 -9.00 3.16 9.27
CA GLY A 411 -9.36 2.75 10.63
C GLY A 411 -8.20 2.82 11.62
N THR A 412 -8.54 2.81 12.91
CA THR A 412 -7.57 2.76 14.01
C THR A 412 -7.27 1.31 14.35
N ILE A 413 -6.00 0.96 14.47
CA ILE A 413 -5.57 -0.38 14.88
C ILE A 413 -5.36 -0.38 16.40
N GLN A 414 -6.18 -1.10 17.12
CA GLN A 414 -5.98 -1.37 18.54
C GLN A 414 -5.13 -2.63 18.70
N SER A 415 -4.37 -2.71 19.80
CA SER A 415 -3.42 -3.80 20.05
C SER A 415 -4.07 -5.20 20.13
N ASN A 416 -5.36 -5.29 20.45
CA ASN A 416 -6.05 -6.56 20.76
C ASN A 416 -7.47 -6.69 20.17
N ALA A 417 -7.91 -5.82 19.26
CA ALA A 417 -9.28 -5.86 18.76
C ALA A 417 -9.37 -5.54 17.27
N ALA A 418 -10.38 -6.11 16.61
CA ALA A 418 -10.81 -5.70 15.29
C ALA A 418 -11.14 -4.19 15.29
N ASN A 419 -10.87 -3.58 14.18
CA ASN A 419 -11.01 -2.17 13.91
C ASN A 419 -12.45 -1.68 14.18
N THR A 420 -12.66 -0.79 15.14
CA THR A 420 -14.00 -0.35 15.56
C THR A 420 -14.47 0.96 14.91
N ASP A 421 -13.60 1.67 14.18
CA ASP A 421 -13.91 2.99 13.59
C ASP A 421 -13.42 3.03 12.15
N VAL A 422 -14.10 2.29 11.27
CA VAL A 422 -13.77 2.25 9.84
C VAL A 422 -14.55 3.33 9.11
N ARG A 423 -13.85 4.23 8.45
CA ARG A 423 -14.42 5.23 7.53
C ARG A 423 -14.24 4.80 6.10
N GLU A 424 -15.22 5.09 5.28
CA GLU A 424 -15.24 4.76 3.87
C GLU A 424 -15.23 6.02 3.01
N ILE A 425 -14.37 6.04 2.00
CA ILE A 425 -14.25 7.10 1.01
C ILE A 425 -14.30 6.44 -0.37
N GLU A 426 -15.06 7.00 -1.29
CA GLU A 426 -15.06 6.58 -2.69
C GLU A 426 -13.72 6.89 -3.35
N GLY A 427 -13.00 5.86 -3.78
CA GLY A 427 -11.69 6.01 -4.42
C GLY A 427 -10.86 4.74 -4.39
N LEU A 428 -9.71 4.78 -5.08
CA LEU A 428 -8.81 3.67 -5.29
C LEU A 428 -7.39 4.04 -4.88
N TYR A 429 -6.58 3.04 -4.51
CA TYR A 429 -5.13 3.17 -4.28
C TYR A 429 -4.77 4.31 -3.34
N PRO A 430 -5.25 4.28 -2.09
CA PRO A 430 -5.02 5.35 -1.15
C PRO A 430 -3.56 5.41 -0.71
N VAL A 431 -3.11 6.64 -0.50
CA VAL A 431 -1.91 6.98 0.27
C VAL A 431 -2.31 7.98 1.34
N ALA A 432 -1.60 8.03 2.46
CA ALA A 432 -1.94 8.95 3.53
C ALA A 432 -0.71 9.48 4.28
N ALA A 433 -0.87 10.65 4.89
CA ALA A 433 0.13 11.31 5.72
C ALA A 433 -0.54 12.09 6.85
N VAL A 434 0.22 12.29 7.93
CA VAL A 434 -0.13 13.21 9.00
C VAL A 434 0.57 14.55 8.77
N ALA A 435 -0.16 15.64 8.86
CA ALA A 435 0.37 17.01 8.77
C ALA A 435 -0.33 17.89 9.80
N GLY A 436 0.43 18.58 10.68
CA GLY A 436 -0.13 19.43 11.72
C GLY A 436 -1.11 18.71 12.65
N GLY A 437 -0.92 17.41 12.92
CA GLY A 437 -1.83 16.59 13.72
C GLY A 437 -3.12 16.18 13.00
N GLN A 438 -3.25 16.47 11.72
CA GLN A 438 -4.39 16.07 10.89
C GLN A 438 -4.00 14.94 9.95
N LEU A 439 -4.94 14.03 9.69
CA LEU A 439 -4.76 12.90 8.78
C LEU A 439 -5.36 13.22 7.41
N PHE A 440 -4.53 13.12 6.39
CA PHE A 440 -4.91 13.32 5.00
C PHE A 440 -4.76 12.03 4.21
N ALA A 441 -5.69 11.79 3.29
CA ALA A 441 -5.60 10.73 2.29
C ALA A 441 -5.64 11.33 0.89
N SER A 442 -4.76 10.83 0.00
CA SER A 442 -4.85 11.07 -1.43
C SER A 442 -5.16 9.75 -2.14
N TYR A 443 -5.99 9.79 -3.16
CA TYR A 443 -6.52 8.61 -3.83
C TYR A 443 -6.95 8.93 -5.26
N ILE A 444 -7.22 7.89 -6.03
CA ILE A 444 -7.68 7.99 -7.41
C ILE A 444 -9.21 7.93 -7.45
N LYS A 445 -9.83 8.77 -8.28
CA LYS A 445 -11.20 8.56 -8.77
C LYS A 445 -11.21 8.29 -10.27
N LEU A 446 -12.15 7.46 -10.69
CA LEU A 446 -12.40 7.21 -12.10
C LEU A 446 -13.41 8.23 -12.63
N GLU A 447 -13.10 8.87 -13.75
CA GLU A 447 -13.95 9.82 -14.46
C GLU A 447 -14.08 9.36 -15.92
N GLY A 448 -14.99 8.43 -16.16
CA GLY A 448 -15.05 7.66 -17.40
C GLY A 448 -13.78 6.82 -17.57
N GLU A 449 -13.09 6.99 -18.69
CA GLU A 449 -11.81 6.28 -18.95
C GLU A 449 -10.58 6.95 -18.33
N LYS A 450 -10.73 8.10 -17.69
CA LYS A 450 -9.64 8.86 -17.08
C LYS A 450 -9.60 8.69 -15.58
N ARG A 451 -8.41 8.79 -15.04
CA ARG A 451 -8.14 8.81 -13.61
C ARG A 451 -7.82 10.24 -13.18
N SER A 452 -8.23 10.59 -11.99
CA SER A 452 -7.97 11.88 -11.36
C SER A 452 -7.51 11.69 -9.91
N ILE A 453 -6.66 12.61 -9.42
CA ILE A 453 -6.12 12.58 -8.07
C ILE A 453 -6.94 13.49 -7.17
N TRP A 454 -7.29 12.99 -6.01
CA TRP A 454 -8.07 13.67 -4.99
C TRP A 454 -7.37 13.66 -3.65
N LEU A 455 -7.63 14.66 -2.83
CA LEU A 455 -7.15 14.83 -1.46
C LEU A 455 -8.33 15.05 -0.53
N SER A 456 -8.33 14.37 0.62
CA SER A 456 -9.30 14.59 1.69
C SER A 456 -8.61 14.66 3.05
N ASN A 457 -9.05 15.58 3.89
CA ASN A 457 -8.77 15.51 5.32
C ASN A 457 -9.71 14.46 5.92
N ILE A 458 -9.13 13.41 6.51
CA ILE A 458 -9.86 12.28 7.09
C ILE A 458 -9.67 12.20 8.61
N SER A 459 -9.24 13.29 9.24
CA SER A 459 -9.28 13.44 10.70
C SER A 459 -10.70 13.34 11.22
N LYS A 460 -10.87 12.97 12.50
CA LYS A 460 -12.20 12.88 13.16
C LYS A 460 -12.86 14.24 13.29
#